data_cf332c2e4863edc1dfeb1a1858f2bea7
#
_entry.id   cf332c2e4863edc1dfeb1a1858f2bea7
#
_cell.length_a   1.000
_cell.length_b   1.000
_cell.length_c   1.000
_cell.angle_alpha   90.00
_cell.angle_beta   90.00
_cell.angle_gamma   90.00
#
_symmetry.space_group_name_H-M   'P 1'
#
loop_
_entity.id
_entity.type
_entity.pdbx_description
1 polymer ?
#
loop_
_entity_poly.entity_id
_entity_poly.type
_entity_poly.pdbx_seq_one_letter_code
_entity_poly.pdbx_strand_id
1 'polypeptide(L)'
;MDIDALKASHMRHWNRFHQLAHSRRLTGPEIDELSVLYRQVTADLAKVRSQNPDQDVISYLSGELLHARARLTGTSGASLWAISRWFRHDLPAALYRIRYVTIAIMLIFIAMTALQTWWILRDPAALSMLGSPEQLKNYATTEFSSYYSQDTNASFMSYVWTNNAFIALRVVAGGITGFYPIMALWGNAQNLGISAAVVIHYAGPAHFFSFILPHGIPELTAIWISTAAGLRLFWAWLVPGRKTRGQALGEAGRSMITVGLGMVILLFLCGAIEGFVTPSDLPLWLKITCGVNLTAGVWIYTFVAGGRAYRAGVSGDLDEDAGYATPVI
;
A
#
# COMPACT_ATOMS: atom_id res chain seq x y z
N MET A 1 -21.03 17.74 -35.18
CA MET A 1 -19.81 17.81 -36.07
C MET A 1 -19.60 16.42 -36.64
N ASP A 2 -19.39 16.33 -37.94
CA ASP A 2 -19.08 15.03 -38.56
C ASP A 2 -17.69 14.57 -38.11
N ILE A 3 -17.60 13.40 -37.53
CA ILE A 3 -16.36 12.87 -36.97
C ILE A 3 -15.36 12.49 -38.06
N ASP A 4 -15.86 12.05 -39.23
CA ASP A 4 -15.03 11.71 -40.36
C ASP A 4 -14.41 12.94 -41.01
N ALA A 5 -15.17 14.04 -41.05
CA ALA A 5 -14.64 15.34 -41.48
C ALA A 5 -13.57 15.87 -40.50
N LEU A 6 -13.76 15.69 -39.20
CA LEU A 6 -12.74 16.04 -38.20
C LEU A 6 -11.48 15.19 -38.37
N LYS A 7 -11.62 13.86 -38.48
CA LYS A 7 -10.51 12.94 -38.73
C LYS A 7 -9.73 13.38 -39.98
N ALA A 8 -10.41 13.63 -41.10
CA ALA A 8 -9.79 14.00 -42.36
C ALA A 8 -9.02 15.34 -42.25
N SER A 9 -9.55 16.33 -41.55
CA SER A 9 -8.91 17.65 -41.40
C SER A 9 -7.72 17.62 -40.41
N HIS A 10 -7.72 16.76 -39.40
CA HIS A 10 -6.69 16.73 -38.36
C HIS A 10 -5.70 15.57 -38.47
N MET A 11 -5.89 14.64 -39.41
CA MET A 11 -5.07 13.44 -39.58
C MET A 11 -3.56 13.77 -39.75
N ARG A 12 -3.22 14.83 -40.48
CA ARG A 12 -1.81 15.25 -40.64
C ARG A 12 -1.17 15.65 -39.31
N HIS A 13 -1.86 16.39 -38.47
CA HIS A 13 -1.38 16.81 -37.17
C HIS A 13 -1.25 15.61 -36.23
N TRP A 14 -2.22 14.71 -36.22
CA TRP A 14 -2.20 13.51 -35.38
C TRP A 14 -1.08 12.54 -35.79
N ASN A 15 -0.85 12.36 -37.09
CA ASN A 15 0.25 11.54 -37.57
C ASN A 15 1.61 12.15 -37.20
N ARG A 16 1.77 13.47 -37.36
CA ARG A 16 3.00 14.15 -36.95
C ARG A 16 3.22 14.08 -35.45
N PHE A 17 2.15 14.26 -34.67
CA PHE A 17 2.16 14.11 -33.23
C PHE A 17 2.57 12.71 -32.80
N HIS A 18 2.00 11.67 -33.42
CA HIS A 18 2.38 10.28 -33.21
C HIS A 18 3.87 10.02 -33.50
N GLN A 19 4.37 10.51 -34.64
CA GLN A 19 5.78 10.37 -34.99
C GLN A 19 6.72 10.96 -33.94
N LEU A 20 6.43 12.19 -33.50
CA LEU A 20 7.24 12.86 -32.48
C LEU A 20 7.11 12.17 -31.11
N ALA A 21 5.92 11.79 -30.70
CA ALA A 21 5.68 11.12 -29.43
C ALA A 21 6.43 9.79 -29.31
N HIS A 22 6.61 9.07 -30.44
CA HIS A 22 7.28 7.76 -30.49
C HIS A 22 8.73 7.82 -30.99
N SER A 23 9.26 9.00 -31.32
CA SER A 23 10.65 9.16 -31.76
C SER A 23 11.63 8.83 -30.65
N ARG A 24 12.73 8.12 -30.94
CA ARG A 24 13.76 7.77 -29.95
C ARG A 24 14.55 8.98 -29.45
N ARG A 25 14.80 9.96 -30.29
CA ARG A 25 15.50 11.21 -29.97
C ARG A 25 14.78 12.36 -30.63
N LEU A 26 14.60 13.44 -29.91
CA LEU A 26 14.02 14.70 -30.40
C LEU A 26 15.09 15.77 -30.34
N THR A 27 15.14 16.61 -31.35
CA THR A 27 15.92 17.83 -31.37
C THR A 27 15.15 18.97 -30.64
N GLY A 28 15.82 20.06 -30.25
CA GLY A 28 15.16 21.20 -29.61
C GLY A 28 13.91 21.69 -30.37
N PRO A 29 14.00 21.98 -31.68
CA PRO A 29 12.83 22.38 -32.47
C PRO A 29 11.70 21.33 -32.51
N GLU A 30 12.03 20.04 -32.49
CA GLU A 30 11.01 18.98 -32.46
C GLU A 30 10.33 18.86 -31.09
N ILE A 31 11.02 19.21 -30.01
CA ILE A 31 10.40 19.28 -28.66
C ILE A 31 9.40 20.44 -28.63
N ASP A 32 9.77 21.59 -29.20
CA ASP A 32 8.88 22.77 -29.30
C ASP A 32 7.64 22.43 -30.16
N GLU A 33 7.85 21.78 -31.32
CA GLU A 33 6.78 21.30 -32.19
C GLU A 33 5.85 20.33 -31.44
N LEU A 34 6.41 19.35 -30.73
CA LEU A 34 5.64 18.38 -29.94
C LEU A 34 4.81 19.07 -28.87
N SER A 35 5.34 20.10 -28.22
CA SER A 35 4.63 20.91 -27.21
C SER A 35 3.44 21.66 -27.80
N VAL A 36 3.57 22.22 -29.01
CA VAL A 36 2.47 22.88 -29.72
C VAL A 36 1.40 21.88 -30.10
N LEU A 37 1.80 20.75 -30.71
CA LEU A 37 0.88 19.69 -31.11
C LEU A 37 0.18 19.03 -29.92
N TYR A 38 0.84 18.90 -28.78
CA TYR A 38 0.23 18.40 -27.54
C TYR A 38 -0.99 19.25 -27.13
N ARG A 39 -0.87 20.57 -27.16
CA ARG A 39 -1.99 21.47 -26.85
C ARG A 39 -3.12 21.36 -27.86
N GLN A 40 -2.81 21.25 -29.15
CA GLN A 40 -3.79 21.09 -30.22
C GLN A 40 -4.55 19.77 -30.09
N VAL A 41 -3.84 18.64 -29.92
CA VAL A 41 -4.46 17.32 -29.76
C VAL A 41 -5.29 17.23 -28.47
N THR A 42 -4.87 17.92 -27.39
CA THR A 42 -5.67 18.03 -26.15
C THR A 42 -6.99 18.74 -26.41
N ALA A 43 -6.97 19.84 -27.19
CA ALA A 43 -8.19 20.58 -27.59
C ALA A 43 -9.09 19.72 -28.50
N ASP A 44 -8.51 18.96 -29.42
CA ASP A 44 -9.24 18.03 -30.30
C ASP A 44 -9.93 16.93 -29.48
N LEU A 45 -9.23 16.32 -28.52
CA LEU A 45 -9.80 15.33 -27.61
C LEU A 45 -10.98 15.92 -26.80
N ALA A 46 -10.85 17.15 -26.31
CA ALA A 46 -11.94 17.83 -25.61
C ALA A 46 -13.16 18.05 -26.50
N LYS A 47 -12.96 18.45 -27.78
CA LYS A 47 -14.04 18.60 -28.78
C LYS A 47 -14.73 17.27 -29.07
N VAL A 48 -13.95 16.18 -29.30
CA VAL A 48 -14.52 14.85 -29.52
C VAL A 48 -15.38 14.41 -28.35
N ARG A 49 -14.88 14.57 -27.11
CA ARG A 49 -15.63 14.20 -25.90
C ARG A 49 -16.93 14.97 -25.70
N SER A 50 -16.93 16.26 -26.07
CA SER A 50 -18.07 17.15 -25.81
C SER A 50 -19.14 17.14 -26.92
N GLN A 51 -18.77 16.93 -28.18
CA GLN A 51 -19.68 17.09 -29.31
C GLN A 51 -20.14 15.80 -29.96
N ASN A 52 -19.27 14.78 -30.03
CA ASN A 52 -19.62 13.48 -30.60
C ASN A 52 -18.65 12.41 -30.07
N PRO A 53 -18.93 11.74 -28.95
CA PRO A 53 -18.02 10.81 -28.31
C PRO A 53 -17.84 9.55 -29.18
N ASP A 54 -16.71 9.47 -29.88
CA ASP A 54 -16.24 8.28 -30.58
C ASP A 54 -15.17 7.63 -29.69
N GLN A 55 -15.48 6.44 -29.17
CA GLN A 55 -14.64 5.74 -28.20
C GLN A 55 -13.27 5.37 -28.75
N ASP A 56 -13.18 5.04 -30.06
CA ASP A 56 -11.94 4.66 -30.71
C ASP A 56 -11.00 5.86 -30.84
N VAL A 57 -11.56 7.04 -31.24
CA VAL A 57 -10.80 8.29 -31.33
C VAL A 57 -10.36 8.77 -29.95
N ILE A 58 -11.26 8.69 -28.97
CA ILE A 58 -10.95 9.06 -27.58
C ILE A 58 -9.81 8.20 -27.02
N SER A 59 -9.87 6.90 -27.22
CA SER A 59 -8.84 5.95 -26.77
C SER A 59 -7.51 6.18 -27.47
N TYR A 60 -7.53 6.36 -28.78
CA TYR A 60 -6.34 6.65 -29.58
C TYR A 60 -5.66 7.97 -29.13
N LEU A 61 -6.38 9.09 -29.13
CA LEU A 61 -5.82 10.38 -28.76
C LEU A 61 -5.36 10.42 -27.30
N SER A 62 -6.08 9.75 -26.39
CA SER A 62 -5.67 9.65 -24.99
C SER A 62 -4.36 8.88 -24.83
N GLY A 63 -4.18 7.78 -25.57
CA GLY A 63 -2.94 7.01 -25.60
C GLY A 63 -1.76 7.82 -26.13
N GLU A 64 -1.96 8.52 -27.25
CA GLU A 64 -0.92 9.36 -27.85
C GLU A 64 -0.51 10.54 -26.95
N LEU A 65 -1.48 11.17 -26.28
CA LEU A 65 -1.21 12.24 -25.32
C LEU A 65 -0.39 11.73 -24.12
N LEU A 66 -0.62 10.49 -23.65
CA LEU A 66 0.20 9.88 -22.59
C LEU A 66 1.65 9.70 -23.03
N HIS A 67 1.89 9.20 -24.26
CA HIS A 67 3.25 9.03 -24.80
C HIS A 67 3.97 10.37 -24.99
N ALA A 68 3.28 11.35 -25.60
CA ALA A 68 3.84 12.68 -25.78
C ALA A 68 4.16 13.38 -24.47
N ARG A 69 3.28 13.25 -23.48
CA ARG A 69 3.52 13.80 -22.14
C ARG A 69 4.77 13.21 -21.51
N ALA A 70 4.93 11.87 -21.54
CA ALA A 70 6.11 11.22 -21.02
C ALA A 70 7.41 11.74 -21.67
N ARG A 71 7.33 12.11 -22.95
CA ARG A 71 8.45 12.71 -23.69
C ARG A 71 8.74 14.15 -23.29
N LEU A 72 7.70 14.99 -23.20
CA LEU A 72 7.83 16.41 -22.85
C LEU A 72 8.28 16.62 -21.40
N THR A 73 7.81 15.77 -20.48
CA THR A 73 8.16 15.86 -19.06
C THR A 73 9.45 15.12 -18.69
N GLY A 74 10.06 14.40 -19.65
CA GLY A 74 11.23 13.56 -19.39
C GLY A 74 10.92 12.32 -18.52
N THR A 75 9.65 12.06 -18.25
CA THR A 75 9.20 10.87 -17.53
C THR A 75 9.10 9.67 -18.48
N SER A 76 10.23 9.23 -19.02
CA SER A 76 10.36 7.85 -19.45
C SER A 76 10.15 6.98 -18.22
N GLY A 77 9.27 5.98 -18.31
CA GLY A 77 8.76 5.10 -17.24
C GLY A 77 9.64 4.97 -16.01
N ALA A 78 9.10 4.64 -14.86
CA ALA A 78 9.75 4.70 -13.54
C ALA A 78 11.27 4.42 -13.64
N SER A 79 12.09 5.47 -13.67
CA SER A 79 13.53 5.30 -13.86
C SER A 79 14.05 4.58 -12.63
N LEU A 80 15.05 3.70 -12.78
CA LEU A 80 15.72 3.05 -11.64
C LEU A 80 16.17 4.08 -10.59
N TRP A 81 16.44 5.30 -11.03
CA TRP A 81 16.76 6.42 -10.14
C TRP A 81 15.53 6.85 -9.31
N ALA A 82 14.35 6.96 -9.90
CA ALA A 82 13.12 7.32 -9.17
C ALA A 82 12.74 6.25 -8.14
N ILE A 83 12.87 4.96 -8.49
CA ILE A 83 12.67 3.86 -7.56
C ILE A 83 13.70 3.92 -6.43
N SER A 84 15.00 4.15 -6.74
CA SER A 84 16.05 4.28 -5.75
C SER A 84 15.83 5.47 -4.81
N ARG A 85 15.40 6.63 -5.35
CA ARG A 85 15.06 7.83 -4.58
C ARG A 85 13.89 7.53 -3.63
N TRP A 86 12.84 6.87 -4.14
CA TRP A 86 11.66 6.52 -3.36
C TRP A 86 12.04 5.64 -2.14
N PHE A 87 12.85 4.59 -2.35
CA PHE A 87 13.31 3.76 -1.25
C PHE A 87 14.29 4.47 -0.29
N ARG A 88 15.14 5.37 -0.78
CA ARG A 88 16.16 6.02 0.07
C ARG A 88 15.66 7.23 0.83
N HIS A 89 14.61 7.90 0.30
CA HIS A 89 14.20 9.20 0.82
C HIS A 89 12.68 9.26 1.11
N ASP A 90 11.84 8.96 0.14
CA ASP A 90 10.41 9.26 0.26
C ASP A 90 9.70 8.29 1.21
N LEU A 91 9.84 6.99 1.02
CA LEU A 91 9.23 5.98 1.88
C LEU A 91 9.70 6.10 3.34
N PRO A 92 11.01 6.15 3.64
CA PRO A 92 11.45 6.22 5.04
C PRO A 92 11.05 7.54 5.71
N ALA A 93 11.02 8.68 4.98
CA ALA A 93 10.52 9.95 5.51
C ALA A 93 9.01 9.87 5.86
N ALA A 94 8.20 9.27 4.99
CA ALA A 94 6.77 9.08 5.24
C ALA A 94 6.53 8.21 6.49
N LEU A 95 7.26 7.09 6.63
CA LEU A 95 7.20 6.22 7.81
C LEU A 95 7.63 6.97 9.09
N TYR A 96 8.70 7.75 9.01
CA TYR A 96 9.21 8.52 10.16
C TYR A 96 8.19 9.55 10.64
N ARG A 97 7.44 10.19 9.75
CA ARG A 97 6.39 11.17 10.12
C ARG A 97 5.28 10.58 10.98
N ILE A 98 4.93 9.31 10.74
CA ILE A 98 3.84 8.64 11.48
C ILE A 98 4.33 7.73 12.62
N ARG A 99 5.64 7.65 12.89
CA ARG A 99 6.26 6.70 13.81
C ARG A 99 5.66 6.67 15.21
N TYR A 100 5.37 7.83 15.79
CA TYR A 100 4.80 7.89 17.15
C TYR A 100 3.36 7.42 17.19
N VAL A 101 2.57 7.74 16.17
CA VAL A 101 1.21 7.22 16.04
C VAL A 101 1.24 5.71 15.84
N THR A 102 2.17 5.21 15.02
CA THR A 102 2.39 3.76 14.84
C THR A 102 2.74 3.07 16.16
N ILE A 103 3.65 3.64 16.95
CA ILE A 103 4.02 3.08 18.28
C ILE A 103 2.81 3.09 19.23
N ALA A 104 2.04 4.16 19.27
CA ALA A 104 0.85 4.22 20.11
C ALA A 104 -0.18 3.15 19.71
N ILE A 105 -0.42 2.98 18.40
CA ILE A 105 -1.31 1.95 17.85
C ILE A 105 -0.79 0.55 18.20
N MET A 106 0.51 0.30 18.05
CA MET A 106 1.16 -0.95 18.43
C MET A 106 0.89 -1.28 19.91
N LEU A 107 1.13 -0.34 20.81
CA LEU A 107 0.92 -0.53 22.24
C LEU A 107 -0.54 -0.80 22.58
N ILE A 108 -1.48 -0.06 21.97
CA ILE A 108 -2.91 -0.27 22.14
C ILE A 108 -3.31 -1.65 21.64
N PHE A 109 -2.85 -2.05 20.45
CA PHE A 109 -3.13 -3.37 19.87
C PHE A 109 -2.65 -4.51 20.77
N ILE A 110 -1.40 -4.44 21.24
CA ILE A 110 -0.81 -5.45 22.13
C ILE A 110 -1.61 -5.52 23.43
N ALA A 111 -1.97 -4.37 24.02
CA ALA A 111 -2.75 -4.33 25.26
C ALA A 111 -4.15 -4.93 25.05
N MET A 112 -4.83 -4.62 23.94
CA MET A 112 -6.15 -5.17 23.61
C MET A 112 -6.09 -6.69 23.43
N THR A 113 -5.15 -7.17 22.61
CA THR A 113 -4.95 -8.59 22.35
C THR A 113 -4.61 -9.35 23.63
N ALA A 114 -3.68 -8.84 24.44
CA ALA A 114 -3.29 -9.46 25.69
C ALA A 114 -4.43 -9.50 26.71
N LEU A 115 -5.18 -8.40 26.85
CA LEU A 115 -6.32 -8.31 27.77
C LEU A 115 -7.44 -9.29 27.36
N GLN A 116 -7.73 -9.39 26.07
CA GLN A 116 -8.72 -10.32 25.56
C GLN A 116 -8.30 -11.77 25.74
N THR A 117 -7.06 -12.12 25.41
CA THR A 117 -6.50 -13.46 25.65
C THR A 117 -6.57 -13.82 27.12
N TRP A 118 -6.14 -12.92 28.00
CA TRP A 118 -6.18 -13.10 29.43
C TRP A 118 -7.60 -13.31 29.95
N TRP A 119 -8.57 -12.49 29.51
CA TRP A 119 -9.98 -12.62 29.91
C TRP A 119 -10.56 -13.97 29.50
N ILE A 120 -10.40 -14.39 28.24
CA ILE A 120 -10.93 -15.67 27.75
C ILE A 120 -10.29 -16.87 28.51
N LEU A 121 -8.99 -16.80 28.82
CA LEU A 121 -8.29 -17.85 29.57
C LEU A 121 -8.75 -17.94 31.04
N ARG A 122 -9.26 -16.84 31.60
CA ARG A 122 -9.68 -16.77 33.02
C ARG A 122 -11.16 -17.06 33.22
N ASP A 123 -11.99 -16.86 32.21
CA ASP A 123 -13.43 -17.01 32.27
C ASP A 123 -13.90 -18.20 31.42
N PRO A 124 -14.26 -19.34 32.08
CA PRO A 124 -14.79 -20.50 31.37
C PRO A 124 -16.05 -20.21 30.56
N ALA A 125 -16.88 -19.24 30.99
CA ALA A 125 -18.06 -18.83 30.24
C ALA A 125 -17.68 -18.12 28.94
N ALA A 126 -16.67 -17.25 28.96
CA ALA A 126 -16.16 -16.60 27.76
C ALA A 126 -15.60 -17.60 26.76
N LEU A 127 -14.87 -18.62 27.22
CA LEU A 127 -14.35 -19.69 26.36
C LEU A 127 -15.50 -20.50 25.75
N SER A 128 -16.53 -20.87 26.52
CA SER A 128 -17.67 -21.66 26.06
C SER A 128 -18.55 -20.92 25.03
N MET A 129 -18.53 -19.59 25.00
CA MET A 129 -19.22 -18.79 23.98
C MET A 129 -18.57 -18.89 22.59
N LEU A 130 -17.32 -19.29 22.51
CA LEU A 130 -16.58 -19.40 21.23
C LEU A 130 -16.89 -20.70 20.47
N GLY A 131 -17.38 -21.74 21.16
CA GLY A 131 -17.73 -23.02 20.57
C GLY A 131 -17.73 -24.17 21.57
N SER A 132 -18.05 -25.38 21.10
CA SER A 132 -17.96 -26.57 21.96
C SER A 132 -16.48 -26.90 22.25
N PRO A 133 -16.20 -27.53 23.40
CA PRO A 133 -14.82 -27.94 23.77
C PRO A 133 -14.14 -28.77 22.69
N GLU A 134 -14.90 -29.62 22.02
CA GLU A 134 -14.40 -30.49 20.96
C GLU A 134 -14.01 -29.69 19.71
N GLN A 135 -14.85 -28.74 19.29
CA GLN A 135 -14.55 -27.81 18.18
C GLN A 135 -13.33 -26.97 18.47
N LEU A 136 -13.25 -26.36 19.65
CA LEU A 136 -12.13 -25.49 20.03
C LEU A 136 -10.83 -26.28 20.13
N LYS A 137 -10.88 -27.51 20.63
CA LYS A 137 -9.72 -28.40 20.66
C LYS A 137 -9.28 -28.79 19.27
N ASN A 138 -10.20 -29.15 18.37
CA ASN A 138 -9.89 -29.47 16.97
C ASN A 138 -9.26 -28.27 16.26
N TYR A 139 -9.82 -27.08 16.45
CA TYR A 139 -9.22 -25.83 15.93
C TYR A 139 -7.77 -25.68 16.41
N ALA A 140 -7.53 -25.79 17.73
CA ALA A 140 -6.22 -25.53 18.31
C ALA A 140 -5.15 -26.55 17.90
N THR A 141 -5.52 -27.86 17.78
CA THR A 141 -4.55 -28.92 17.53
C THR A 141 -4.40 -29.32 16.07
N THR A 142 -5.40 -29.05 15.24
CA THR A 142 -5.45 -29.51 13.84
C THR A 142 -5.57 -28.34 12.85
N GLU A 143 -6.66 -27.56 12.93
CA GLU A 143 -6.96 -26.55 11.91
C GLU A 143 -5.95 -25.41 11.92
N PHE A 144 -5.54 -24.95 13.10
CA PHE A 144 -4.56 -23.87 13.25
C PHE A 144 -3.20 -24.18 12.61
N SER A 145 -2.74 -25.44 12.72
CA SER A 145 -1.48 -25.86 12.10
C SER A 145 -1.66 -26.25 10.62
N SER A 146 -2.79 -26.89 10.26
CA SER A 146 -3.04 -27.32 8.88
C SER A 146 -3.24 -26.16 7.92
N TYR A 147 -3.61 -24.97 8.41
CA TYR A 147 -3.69 -23.75 7.60
C TYR A 147 -2.39 -23.48 6.82
N TYR A 148 -1.24 -23.81 7.40
CA TYR A 148 0.08 -23.60 6.79
C TYR A 148 0.54 -24.72 5.84
N SER A 149 -0.27 -25.76 5.65
CA SER A 149 0.10 -26.97 4.87
C SER A 149 -0.93 -27.37 3.80
N GLN A 150 -1.98 -26.59 3.60
CA GLN A 150 -3.10 -26.97 2.71
C GLN A 150 -2.79 -26.80 1.23
N ASP A 151 -1.88 -25.88 0.88
CA ASP A 151 -1.57 -25.51 -0.51
C ASP A 151 -0.07 -25.62 -0.81
N THR A 152 0.29 -25.50 -2.09
CA THR A 152 1.69 -25.31 -2.44
C THR A 152 2.23 -24.00 -1.86
N ASN A 153 3.47 -23.99 -1.41
CA ASN A 153 4.12 -22.83 -0.77
C ASN A 153 3.94 -21.53 -1.56
N ALA A 154 4.00 -21.59 -2.88
CA ALA A 154 3.84 -20.43 -3.76
C ALA A 154 2.39 -19.93 -3.84
N SER A 155 1.41 -20.85 -3.93
CA SER A 155 -0.02 -20.50 -3.91
C SER A 155 -0.41 -19.88 -2.58
N PHE A 156 0.02 -20.49 -1.48
CA PHE A 156 -0.23 -20.02 -0.14
C PHE A 156 0.39 -18.63 0.10
N MET A 157 1.67 -18.45 -0.26
CA MET A 157 2.32 -17.13 -0.23
C MET A 157 1.53 -16.07 -0.99
N SER A 158 1.10 -16.38 -2.21
CA SER A 158 0.37 -15.44 -3.07
C SER A 158 -0.99 -15.08 -2.46
N TYR A 159 -1.69 -16.06 -1.92
CA TYR A 159 -2.98 -15.85 -1.24
C TYR A 159 -2.82 -14.95 -0.02
N VAL A 160 -1.92 -15.28 0.90
CA VAL A 160 -1.67 -14.52 2.12
C VAL A 160 -1.23 -13.10 1.79
N TRP A 161 -0.26 -12.94 0.89
CA TRP A 161 0.19 -11.64 0.45
C TRP A 161 -0.94 -10.78 -0.10
N THR A 162 -1.72 -11.32 -1.05
CA THR A 162 -2.80 -10.57 -1.69
C THR A 162 -3.86 -10.15 -0.69
N ASN A 163 -4.27 -11.07 0.20
CA ASN A 163 -5.25 -10.80 1.25
C ASN A 163 -4.76 -9.69 2.20
N ASN A 164 -3.56 -9.82 2.75
CA ASN A 164 -3.02 -8.89 3.71
C ASN A 164 -2.69 -7.52 3.09
N ALA A 165 -2.15 -7.49 1.86
CA ALA A 165 -1.93 -6.25 1.11
C ALA A 165 -3.25 -5.51 0.84
N PHE A 166 -4.31 -6.24 0.50
CA PHE A 166 -5.63 -5.65 0.25
C PHE A 166 -6.25 -5.08 1.54
N ILE A 167 -6.10 -5.79 2.67
CA ILE A 167 -6.52 -5.28 3.98
C ILE A 167 -5.74 -4.00 4.31
N ALA A 168 -4.41 -4.00 4.18
CA ALA A 168 -3.56 -2.85 4.48
C ALA A 168 -3.92 -1.63 3.62
N LEU A 169 -4.12 -1.81 2.31
CA LEU A 169 -4.53 -0.74 1.39
C LEU A 169 -5.93 -0.21 1.71
N ARG A 170 -6.88 -1.09 2.06
CA ARG A 170 -8.22 -0.67 2.51
C ARG A 170 -8.17 0.14 3.80
N VAL A 171 -7.30 -0.23 4.75
CA VAL A 171 -7.12 0.51 6.00
C VAL A 171 -6.58 1.90 5.73
N VAL A 172 -5.59 2.04 4.83
CA VAL A 172 -5.06 3.35 4.43
C VAL A 172 -6.13 4.16 3.70
N ALA A 173 -6.76 3.62 2.66
CA ALA A 173 -7.76 4.32 1.85
C ALA A 173 -9.03 4.67 2.65
N GLY A 174 -9.50 3.74 3.48
CA GLY A 174 -10.63 3.95 4.39
C GLY A 174 -10.34 4.93 5.53
N GLY A 175 -9.09 5.36 5.63
CA GLY A 175 -8.63 6.34 6.60
C GLY A 175 -9.41 7.64 6.58
N ILE A 176 -9.90 8.06 5.42
CA ILE A 176 -10.72 9.26 5.27
C ILE A 176 -11.97 9.26 6.19
N THR A 177 -12.47 8.09 6.54
CA THR A 177 -13.63 7.93 7.44
C THR A 177 -13.27 8.13 8.91
N GLY A 178 -11.99 8.02 9.29
CA GLY A 178 -11.50 7.95 10.67
C GLY A 178 -11.91 6.69 11.43
N PHE A 179 -13.04 6.13 11.07
CA PHE A 179 -13.65 4.97 11.75
C PHE A 179 -13.07 3.64 11.25
N TYR A 180 -12.90 3.48 9.93
CA TYR A 180 -12.51 2.20 9.33
C TYR A 180 -11.14 1.69 9.83
N PRO A 181 -10.06 2.49 9.95
CA PRO A 181 -8.80 2.03 10.52
C PRO A 181 -8.93 1.51 11.95
N ILE A 182 -9.78 2.15 12.77
CA ILE A 182 -10.01 1.73 14.16
C ILE A 182 -10.74 0.39 14.19
N MET A 183 -11.78 0.21 13.37
CA MET A 183 -12.53 -1.03 13.28
C MET A 183 -11.67 -2.19 12.76
N ALA A 184 -10.84 -1.93 11.76
CA ALA A 184 -9.91 -2.92 11.24
C ALA A 184 -8.87 -3.34 12.29
N LEU A 185 -8.32 -2.37 13.04
CA LEU A 185 -7.39 -2.64 14.13
C LEU A 185 -8.05 -3.48 15.23
N TRP A 186 -9.27 -3.09 15.64
CA TRP A 186 -10.07 -3.81 16.61
C TRP A 186 -10.32 -5.26 16.16
N GLY A 187 -10.81 -5.47 14.93
CA GLY A 187 -11.08 -6.79 14.40
C GLY A 187 -9.84 -7.70 14.36
N ASN A 188 -8.68 -7.15 13.96
CA ASN A 188 -7.42 -7.89 14.00
C ASN A 188 -6.99 -8.25 15.44
N ALA A 189 -7.12 -7.33 16.39
CA ALA A 189 -6.78 -7.58 17.79
C ALA A 189 -7.71 -8.65 18.41
N GLN A 190 -9.01 -8.61 18.11
CA GLN A 190 -9.99 -9.60 18.53
C GLN A 190 -9.64 -10.99 17.96
N ASN A 191 -9.41 -11.06 16.66
CA ASN A 191 -9.07 -12.32 16.00
C ASN A 191 -7.82 -12.96 16.59
N LEU A 192 -6.75 -12.18 16.76
CA LEU A 192 -5.51 -12.67 17.34
C LEU A 192 -5.69 -13.06 18.81
N GLY A 193 -6.44 -12.28 19.59
CA GLY A 193 -6.70 -12.55 21.02
C GLY A 193 -7.52 -13.81 21.25
N ILE A 194 -8.54 -14.04 20.42
CA ILE A 194 -9.35 -15.27 20.46
C ILE A 194 -8.51 -16.48 20.07
N SER A 195 -7.81 -16.40 18.93
CA SER A 195 -6.93 -17.49 18.47
C SER A 195 -5.86 -17.83 19.51
N ALA A 196 -5.22 -16.81 20.08
CA ALA A 196 -4.23 -16.99 21.14
C ALA A 196 -4.83 -17.71 22.36
N ALA A 197 -6.00 -17.27 22.84
CA ALA A 197 -6.63 -17.88 23.99
C ALA A 197 -6.98 -19.36 23.76
N VAL A 198 -7.62 -19.66 22.62
CA VAL A 198 -8.03 -21.03 22.29
C VAL A 198 -6.82 -21.94 22.10
N VAL A 199 -5.82 -21.51 21.32
CA VAL A 199 -4.64 -22.34 21.04
C VAL A 199 -3.78 -22.52 22.30
N ILE A 200 -3.61 -21.48 23.12
CA ILE A 200 -2.86 -21.57 24.38
C ILE A 200 -3.57 -22.49 25.36
N HIS A 201 -4.91 -22.46 25.43
CA HIS A 201 -5.69 -23.30 26.34
C HIS A 201 -5.57 -24.80 26.00
N TYR A 202 -5.70 -25.18 24.72
CA TYR A 202 -5.79 -26.59 24.30
C TYR A 202 -4.46 -27.20 23.80
N ALA A 203 -3.56 -26.37 23.23
CA ALA A 203 -2.30 -26.83 22.64
C ALA A 203 -1.04 -26.22 23.30
N GLY A 204 -1.22 -25.24 24.19
CA GLY A 204 -0.14 -24.60 24.92
C GLY A 204 0.50 -23.39 24.20
N PRO A 205 1.17 -22.50 24.97
CA PRO A 205 1.75 -21.27 24.45
C PRO A 205 2.87 -21.53 23.43
N ALA A 206 3.67 -22.56 23.62
CA ALA A 206 4.76 -22.89 22.69
C ALA A 206 4.22 -23.19 21.29
N HIS A 207 3.09 -23.89 21.19
CA HIS A 207 2.44 -24.20 19.92
C HIS A 207 1.97 -22.90 19.22
N PHE A 208 1.26 -22.02 19.93
CA PHE A 208 0.81 -20.76 19.37
C PHE A 208 1.96 -19.90 18.85
N PHE A 209 2.96 -19.67 19.68
CA PHE A 209 4.07 -18.79 19.32
C PHE A 209 4.98 -19.37 18.24
N SER A 210 5.10 -20.69 18.12
CA SER A 210 5.90 -21.31 17.07
C SER A 210 5.37 -21.02 15.66
N PHE A 211 4.07 -20.85 15.49
CA PHE A 211 3.45 -20.54 14.21
C PHE A 211 3.37 -19.02 13.96
N ILE A 212 3.08 -18.22 14.99
CA ILE A 212 2.85 -16.78 14.81
C ILE A 212 4.15 -15.96 14.74
N LEU A 213 5.16 -16.26 15.55
CA LEU A 213 6.35 -15.39 15.65
C LEU A 213 7.18 -15.27 14.35
N PRO A 214 7.31 -16.29 13.48
CA PRO A 214 8.12 -16.17 12.28
C PRO A 214 7.65 -15.09 11.30
N HIS A 215 6.35 -14.90 11.12
CA HIS A 215 5.77 -13.95 10.15
C HIS A 215 4.83 -12.93 10.79
N GLY A 216 4.18 -13.24 11.90
CA GLY A 216 3.15 -12.39 12.50
C GLY A 216 3.67 -11.05 13.01
N ILE A 217 4.90 -10.97 13.55
CA ILE A 217 5.45 -9.69 14.04
C ILE A 217 5.60 -8.65 12.91
N PRO A 218 6.23 -8.96 11.76
CA PRO A 218 6.32 -8.00 10.66
C PRO A 218 4.96 -7.72 9.99
N GLU A 219 4.04 -8.69 9.92
CA GLU A 219 2.68 -8.46 9.42
C GLU A 219 1.88 -7.50 10.29
N LEU A 220 1.87 -7.72 11.60
CA LEU A 220 1.24 -6.82 12.55
C LEU A 220 1.87 -5.43 12.47
N THR A 221 3.19 -5.33 12.28
CA THR A 221 3.86 -4.05 12.04
C THR A 221 3.30 -3.35 10.81
N ALA A 222 3.05 -4.06 9.71
CA ALA A 222 2.42 -3.49 8.51
C ALA A 222 0.99 -3.00 8.79
N ILE A 223 0.20 -3.74 9.57
CA ILE A 223 -1.16 -3.33 9.96
C ILE A 223 -1.12 -2.07 10.85
N TRP A 224 -0.21 -1.98 11.82
CA TRP A 224 -0.07 -0.80 12.68
C TRP A 224 0.34 0.44 11.87
N ILE A 225 1.30 0.29 10.95
CA ILE A 225 1.72 1.36 10.04
C ILE A 225 0.55 1.80 9.14
N SER A 226 -0.20 0.86 8.55
CA SER A 226 -1.35 1.15 7.70
C SER A 226 -2.46 1.87 8.47
N THR A 227 -2.71 1.46 9.71
CA THR A 227 -3.67 2.13 10.61
C THR A 227 -3.23 3.55 10.93
N ALA A 228 -1.94 3.76 11.25
CA ALA A 228 -1.38 5.09 11.49
C ALA A 228 -1.48 5.99 10.27
N ALA A 229 -1.23 5.45 9.07
CA ALA A 229 -1.39 6.15 7.81
C ALA A 229 -2.84 6.58 7.56
N GLY A 230 -3.79 5.66 7.76
CA GLY A 230 -5.21 5.97 7.63
C GLY A 230 -5.67 7.05 8.62
N LEU A 231 -5.29 6.96 9.88
CA LEU A 231 -5.61 7.99 10.88
C LEU A 231 -4.95 9.33 10.57
N ARG A 232 -3.75 9.34 9.98
CA ARG A 232 -3.09 10.56 9.52
C ARG A 232 -3.87 11.25 8.42
N LEU A 233 -4.46 10.48 7.50
CA LEU A 233 -5.31 10.99 6.43
C LEU A 233 -6.57 11.68 7.03
N PHE A 234 -7.24 11.02 7.97
CA PHE A 234 -8.37 11.59 8.68
C PHE A 234 -8.02 12.87 9.42
N TRP A 235 -6.88 12.87 10.13
CA TRP A 235 -6.42 14.03 10.87
C TRP A 235 -6.15 15.23 9.97
N ALA A 236 -5.57 15.01 8.78
CA ALA A 236 -5.33 16.07 7.82
C ALA A 236 -6.63 16.72 7.30
N TRP A 237 -7.70 15.93 7.16
CA TRP A 237 -9.01 16.45 6.82
C TRP A 237 -9.67 17.22 7.97
N LEU A 238 -9.53 16.70 9.20
CA LEU A 238 -10.15 17.30 10.39
C LEU A 238 -9.45 18.61 10.80
N VAL A 239 -8.11 18.63 10.76
CA VAL A 239 -7.27 19.74 11.21
C VAL A 239 -6.31 20.16 10.08
N PRO A 240 -6.81 20.84 9.02
CA PRO A 240 -6.03 21.21 7.84
C PRO A 240 -5.00 22.33 8.09
N GLY A 241 -5.06 23.01 9.25
CA GLY A 241 -4.20 24.14 9.58
C GLY A 241 -4.53 25.37 8.72
N ARG A 242 -3.51 25.94 8.05
CA ARG A 242 -3.67 27.11 7.15
C ARG A 242 -4.08 26.74 5.73
N LYS A 243 -4.23 25.46 5.41
CA LYS A 243 -4.58 24.94 4.09
C LYS A 243 -6.08 24.70 3.98
N THR A 244 -6.60 24.66 2.75
CA THR A 244 -7.95 24.11 2.55
C THR A 244 -7.96 22.61 2.86
N ARG A 245 -9.13 22.07 3.23
CA ARG A 245 -9.28 20.62 3.50
C ARG A 245 -8.83 19.77 2.30
N GLY A 246 -9.13 20.21 1.07
CA GLY A 246 -8.72 19.51 -0.15
C GLY A 246 -7.19 19.50 -0.34
N GLN A 247 -6.52 20.61 -0.10
CA GLN A 247 -5.06 20.71 -0.15
C GLN A 247 -4.38 19.83 0.91
N ALA A 248 -4.83 19.93 2.17
CA ALA A 248 -4.30 19.12 3.27
C ALA A 248 -4.50 17.62 3.02
N LEU A 249 -5.67 17.23 2.50
CA LEU A 249 -5.99 15.85 2.17
C LEU A 249 -5.15 15.35 0.98
N GLY A 250 -4.96 16.18 -0.06
CA GLY A 250 -4.13 15.84 -1.23
C GLY A 250 -2.68 15.57 -0.84
N GLU A 251 -2.07 16.42 -0.02
CA GLU A 251 -0.70 16.22 0.48
C GLU A 251 -0.59 14.97 1.36
N ALA A 252 -1.49 14.82 2.34
CA ALA A 252 -1.51 13.64 3.18
C ALA A 252 -1.74 12.37 2.35
N GLY A 253 -2.64 12.42 1.36
CA GLY A 253 -2.93 11.31 0.46
C GLY A 253 -1.71 10.84 -0.31
N ARG A 254 -0.93 11.74 -0.91
CA ARG A 254 0.32 11.38 -1.62
C ARG A 254 1.32 10.67 -0.71
N SER A 255 1.51 11.18 0.51
CA SER A 255 2.38 10.54 1.49
C SER A 255 1.83 9.17 1.94
N MET A 256 0.52 9.04 2.10
CA MET A 256 -0.10 7.78 2.51
C MET A 256 -0.10 6.72 1.39
N ILE A 257 -0.15 7.12 0.12
CA ILE A 257 0.07 6.21 -1.02
C ILE A 257 1.51 5.64 -0.95
N THR A 258 2.51 6.48 -0.67
CA THR A 258 3.89 6.03 -0.45
C THR A 258 3.97 4.96 0.64
N VAL A 259 3.32 5.19 1.78
CA VAL A 259 3.26 4.21 2.88
C VAL A 259 2.52 2.94 2.43
N GLY A 260 1.36 3.06 1.80
CA GLY A 260 0.58 1.92 1.32
C GLY A 260 1.38 1.01 0.37
N LEU A 261 2.09 1.59 -0.60
CA LEU A 261 2.97 0.84 -1.50
C LEU A 261 4.12 0.15 -0.74
N GLY A 262 4.70 0.84 0.25
CA GLY A 262 5.70 0.24 1.14
C GLY A 262 5.16 -0.96 1.91
N MET A 263 3.91 -0.90 2.37
CA MET A 263 3.26 -2.02 3.08
C MET A 263 2.97 -3.21 2.15
N VAL A 264 2.61 -2.98 0.90
CA VAL A 264 2.46 -4.07 -0.10
C VAL A 264 3.77 -4.84 -0.26
N ILE A 265 4.91 -4.13 -0.32
CA ILE A 265 6.24 -4.77 -0.43
C ILE A 265 6.61 -5.50 0.87
N LEU A 266 6.37 -4.88 2.03
CA LEU A 266 6.64 -5.53 3.31
C LEU A 266 5.81 -6.81 3.46
N LEU A 267 4.53 -6.78 3.15
CA LEU A 267 3.64 -7.93 3.22
C LEU A 267 3.99 -9.02 2.21
N PHE A 268 4.58 -8.67 1.05
CA PHE A 268 5.17 -9.66 0.14
C PHE A 268 6.30 -10.44 0.80
N LEU A 269 7.19 -9.75 1.52
CA LEU A 269 8.28 -10.40 2.27
C LEU A 269 7.73 -11.24 3.43
N CYS A 270 6.67 -10.79 4.12
CA CYS A 270 5.99 -11.56 5.15
C CYS A 270 5.38 -12.85 4.58
N GLY A 271 4.65 -12.76 3.48
CA GLY A 271 4.08 -13.91 2.78
C GLY A 271 5.16 -14.90 2.31
N ALA A 272 6.34 -14.41 1.89
CA ALA A 272 7.47 -15.29 1.57
C ALA A 272 7.99 -16.05 2.80
N ILE A 273 8.09 -15.38 3.95
CA ILE A 273 8.45 -16.06 5.22
C ILE A 273 7.37 -17.06 5.61
N GLU A 274 6.10 -16.70 5.51
CA GLU A 274 4.99 -17.56 5.88
C GLU A 274 4.87 -18.79 4.96
N GLY A 275 5.01 -18.59 3.64
CA GLY A 275 4.87 -19.69 2.68
C GLY A 275 6.09 -20.61 2.57
N PHE A 276 7.29 -20.10 2.79
CA PHE A 276 8.52 -20.90 2.57
C PHE A 276 9.32 -21.18 3.84
N VAL A 277 9.35 -20.25 4.81
CA VAL A 277 10.16 -20.41 6.03
C VAL A 277 9.35 -21.09 7.12
N THR A 278 8.10 -20.69 7.34
CA THR A 278 7.25 -21.25 8.41
C THR A 278 7.03 -22.76 8.27
N PRO A 279 6.68 -23.32 7.10
CA PRO A 279 6.48 -24.75 6.93
C PRO A 279 7.77 -25.58 6.77
N SER A 280 8.94 -24.96 6.63
CA SER A 280 10.21 -25.66 6.40
C SER A 280 10.68 -26.46 7.62
N ASP A 281 11.67 -27.34 7.43
CA ASP A 281 12.32 -28.11 8.51
C ASP A 281 13.38 -27.32 9.30
N LEU A 282 13.48 -26.00 9.07
CA LEU A 282 14.40 -25.14 9.78
C LEU A 282 14.10 -25.12 11.29
N PRO A 283 15.11 -25.03 12.15
CA PRO A 283 14.90 -24.94 13.59
C PRO A 283 14.11 -23.66 13.93
N LEU A 284 13.21 -23.76 14.91
CA LEU A 284 12.27 -22.68 15.26
C LEU A 284 12.96 -21.33 15.52
N TRP A 285 14.11 -21.35 16.21
CA TRP A 285 14.85 -20.12 16.47
C TRP A 285 15.25 -19.37 15.19
N LEU A 286 15.60 -20.11 14.12
CA LEU A 286 15.97 -19.49 12.84
C LEU A 286 14.75 -18.89 12.12
N LYS A 287 13.61 -19.59 12.16
CA LYS A 287 12.33 -19.07 11.64
C LYS A 287 11.94 -17.76 12.32
N ILE A 288 12.00 -17.73 13.66
CA ILE A 288 11.71 -16.52 14.45
C ILE A 288 12.71 -15.40 14.12
N THR A 289 13.98 -15.74 13.96
CA THR A 289 15.03 -14.76 13.60
C THR A 289 14.73 -14.07 12.28
N CYS A 290 14.17 -14.77 11.28
CA CYS A 290 13.75 -14.16 10.01
C CYS A 290 12.70 -13.04 10.23
N GLY A 291 11.65 -13.32 10.99
CA GLY A 291 10.62 -12.33 11.29
C GLY A 291 11.11 -11.16 12.14
N VAL A 292 11.91 -11.46 13.16
CA VAL A 292 12.52 -10.43 14.02
C VAL A 292 13.45 -9.52 13.23
N ASN A 293 14.31 -10.08 12.37
CA ASN A 293 15.22 -9.29 11.54
C ASN A 293 14.47 -8.42 10.53
N LEU A 294 13.40 -8.94 9.90
CA LEU A 294 12.57 -8.15 9.00
C LEU A 294 11.92 -6.98 9.75
N THR A 295 11.33 -7.24 10.92
CA THR A 295 10.73 -6.20 11.77
C THR A 295 11.75 -5.17 12.23
N ALA A 296 12.89 -5.62 12.76
CA ALA A 296 13.98 -4.74 13.18
C ALA A 296 14.49 -3.89 12.01
N GLY A 297 14.62 -4.48 10.82
CA GLY A 297 14.99 -3.79 9.60
C GLY A 297 14.01 -2.65 9.26
N VAL A 298 12.70 -2.88 9.35
CA VAL A 298 11.68 -1.85 9.14
C VAL A 298 11.81 -0.70 10.14
N TRP A 299 12.00 -1.01 11.41
CA TRP A 299 12.14 0.02 12.45
C TRP A 299 13.47 0.79 12.33
N ILE A 300 14.60 0.10 12.09
CA ILE A 300 15.89 0.74 11.82
C ILE A 300 15.79 1.65 10.59
N TYR A 301 15.20 1.17 9.51
CA TYR A 301 14.96 1.94 8.30
C TYR A 301 14.11 3.18 8.58
N THR A 302 13.03 3.03 9.34
CA THR A 302 12.16 4.14 9.74
C THR A 302 12.92 5.18 10.56
N PHE A 303 13.67 4.77 11.59
CA PHE A 303 14.33 5.73 12.49
C PHE A 303 15.62 6.31 11.92
N VAL A 304 16.44 5.49 11.25
CA VAL A 304 17.77 5.94 10.76
C VAL A 304 17.62 6.62 9.39
N ALA A 305 17.14 5.91 8.38
CA ALA A 305 16.97 6.48 7.04
C ALA A 305 15.88 7.56 7.02
N GLY A 306 14.72 7.27 7.64
CA GLY A 306 13.62 8.21 7.73
C GLY A 306 13.98 9.46 8.54
N GLY A 307 14.67 9.31 9.66
CA GLY A 307 15.13 10.44 10.45
C GLY A 307 16.12 11.33 9.70
N ARG A 308 17.00 10.74 8.88
CA ARG A 308 17.93 11.51 8.01
C ARG A 308 17.18 12.25 6.91
N ALA A 309 16.30 11.57 6.18
CA ALA A 309 15.53 12.15 5.10
C ALA A 309 14.60 13.28 5.61
N TYR A 310 13.93 13.06 6.73
CA TYR A 310 13.06 14.06 7.36
C TYR A 310 13.82 15.32 7.78
N ARG A 311 15.01 15.18 8.38
CA ARG A 311 15.85 16.33 8.73
C ARG A 311 16.42 17.06 7.51
N ALA A 312 16.55 16.36 6.38
CA ALA A 312 16.93 16.96 5.10
C ALA A 312 15.74 17.65 4.37
N GLY A 313 14.57 17.74 5.01
CA GLY A 313 13.38 18.43 4.46
C GLY A 313 12.54 17.58 3.52
N VAL A 314 12.80 16.26 3.40
CA VAL A 314 11.99 15.40 2.56
C VAL A 314 10.61 15.19 3.22
N SER A 315 9.54 15.50 2.49
CA SER A 315 8.16 15.38 2.99
C SER A 315 7.67 13.94 3.02
N GLY A 316 8.23 13.07 2.20
CA GLY A 316 7.72 11.73 1.93
C GLY A 316 6.49 11.73 1.03
N ASP A 317 6.13 12.88 0.45
CA ASP A 317 5.06 13.00 -0.52
C ASP A 317 5.58 12.56 -1.89
N LEU A 318 4.75 11.93 -2.70
CA LEU A 318 5.01 11.81 -4.12
C LEU A 318 5.08 13.22 -4.72
N ASP A 319 5.94 13.43 -5.73
CA ASP A 319 6.03 14.73 -6.39
C ASP A 319 4.63 15.21 -6.80
N GLU A 320 4.35 16.51 -6.65
CA GLU A 320 3.04 17.09 -6.99
C GLU A 320 2.65 16.79 -8.43
N ASP A 321 3.64 16.66 -9.31
CA ASP A 321 3.50 16.31 -10.72
C ASP A 321 3.37 14.80 -10.99
N ALA A 322 3.48 13.93 -9.97
CA ALA A 322 3.28 12.49 -10.12
C ALA A 322 1.79 12.19 -10.34
N GLY A 323 1.28 12.43 -11.53
CA GLY A 323 -0.09 12.11 -11.94
C GLY A 323 -0.95 13.28 -12.41
N TYR A 324 -0.56 14.54 -12.18
CA TYR A 324 -1.27 15.73 -12.68
C TYR A 324 -0.28 16.74 -13.22
N ALA A 325 -0.17 16.84 -14.55
CA ALA A 325 0.33 18.08 -15.14
C ALA A 325 -0.79 19.13 -14.95
N THR A 326 -0.58 20.09 -14.05
CA THR A 326 -1.32 21.33 -14.11
C THR A 326 -0.98 21.99 -15.45
N PRO A 327 -1.97 22.38 -16.28
CA PRO A 327 -1.68 23.21 -17.43
C PRO A 327 -1.05 24.50 -16.89
N VAL A 328 0.19 24.76 -17.28
CA VAL A 328 0.75 26.10 -17.12
C VAL A 328 -0.07 27.00 -18.03
N ILE A 329 -0.90 27.85 -17.43
CA ILE A 329 -1.69 28.90 -18.13
C ILE A 329 -0.74 29.96 -18.64
#